data_0fe788b851b0a4d92a4473df94a66c0c
#
_entry.id   0fe788b851b0a4d92a4473df94a66c0c
#
_cell.length_a   1.000
_cell.length_b   1.000
_cell.length_c   1.000
_cell.angle_alpha   90.00
_cell.angle_beta   90.00
_cell.angle_gamma   90.00
#
_symmetry.space_group_name_H-M   'P 1'
#
loop_
_entity.id
_entity.type
_entity.pdbx_description
1 polymer ?
#
loop_
_entity_poly.entity_id
_entity_poly.type
_entity_poly.pdbx_seq_one_letter_code
_entity_poly.pdbx_strand_id
1 'polypeptide(L)'
;GLMTGLNNFTEELTMTSSPDIHIYNDVTEERSTLAEQVNPGGINFVHHQKPKRETPKLRNARQLTELIRKDPRVMGVAPTLSSQVFYNYGPVQLNGTVAGVDILEEDKLFDLRSKMKSGRLEDLQANADGIIMGTGLARKLNVKTGDRVVITTPEGYTMTLKIVGTFQMGIGLVDNVRSYANISTVQVILQQDQSYITDINIKLHDLNQAKMIAPEFQVMSGYKSEDWETANATFLTGAIIRNILTYSVSFTLLVVAGFGIYNILNMTIHNKMKDIAILKAMGFSGRDVKQIFMIQSVVIGFLG
;
A
#
# COMPACT_ATOMS: atom_id res chain seq x y z
N GLY A 1 16.37 13.53 5.87
CA GLY A 1 16.48 14.23 4.59
C GLY A 1 15.28 13.95 3.66
N LEU A 2 15.37 14.37 2.40
CA LEU A 2 14.26 14.29 1.41
C LEU A 2 13.69 12.87 1.25
N MET A 3 14.55 11.85 1.23
CA MET A 3 14.13 10.43 1.15
C MET A 3 13.36 9.97 2.39
N THR A 4 13.76 10.38 3.57
CA THR A 4 13.05 10.06 4.82
C THR A 4 11.67 10.72 4.83
N GLY A 5 11.58 11.99 4.38
CA GLY A 5 10.31 12.69 4.25
C GLY A 5 9.38 12.03 3.24
N LEU A 6 9.88 11.60 2.08
CA LEU A 6 9.10 10.88 1.08
C LEU A 6 8.58 9.53 1.60
N ASN A 7 9.42 8.79 2.34
CA ASN A 7 9.02 7.52 2.92
C ASN A 7 7.90 7.70 3.95
N ASN A 8 8.09 8.63 4.89
CA ASN A 8 7.07 8.94 5.91
C ASN A 8 5.75 9.39 5.28
N PHE A 9 5.81 10.24 4.25
CA PHE A 9 4.62 10.68 3.53
C PHE A 9 3.90 9.52 2.82
N THR A 10 4.66 8.62 2.18
CA THR A 10 4.07 7.46 1.50
C THR A 10 3.46 6.47 2.50
N GLU A 11 4.12 6.27 3.64
CA GLU A 11 3.62 5.43 4.73
C GLU A 11 2.33 6.01 5.33
N GLU A 12 2.30 7.31 5.61
CA GLU A 12 1.12 8.01 6.11
C GLU A 12 -0.06 7.93 5.13
N LEU A 13 0.19 8.12 3.83
CA LEU A 13 -0.85 7.92 2.79
C LEU A 13 -1.38 6.49 2.76
N THR A 14 -0.50 5.50 2.91
CA THR A 14 -0.90 4.09 2.92
C THR A 14 -1.72 3.76 4.17
N MET A 15 -1.28 4.21 5.34
CA MET A 15 -2.00 4.04 6.60
C MET A 15 -3.40 4.68 6.57
N THR A 16 -3.51 5.89 6.03
CA THR A 16 -4.79 6.60 5.94
C THR A 16 -5.76 5.94 4.95
N SER A 17 -5.22 5.33 3.89
CA SER A 17 -6.01 4.74 2.80
C SER A 17 -6.28 3.24 2.93
N SER A 18 -5.71 2.59 3.95
CA SER A 18 -5.89 1.16 4.22
C SER A 18 -6.67 0.93 5.52
N PRO A 19 -7.41 -0.18 5.65
CA PRO A 19 -7.98 -0.57 6.93
C PRO A 19 -6.88 -0.90 7.94
N ASP A 20 -7.15 -0.69 9.23
CA ASP A 20 -6.22 -1.05 10.29
C ASP A 20 -6.23 -2.56 10.53
N ILE A 21 -7.41 -3.19 10.35
CA ILE A 21 -7.59 -4.64 10.33
C ILE A 21 -8.48 -5.00 9.15
N HIS A 22 -8.09 -6.05 8.42
CA HIS A 22 -8.81 -6.60 7.28
C HIS A 22 -9.18 -8.05 7.55
N ILE A 23 -10.48 -8.38 7.53
CA ILE A 23 -10.98 -9.74 7.69
C ILE A 23 -11.48 -10.24 6.34
N TYR A 24 -11.01 -11.41 5.94
CA TYR A 24 -11.40 -12.05 4.68
C TYR A 24 -11.30 -13.57 4.74
N ASN A 25 -11.96 -14.24 3.81
CA ASN A 25 -11.86 -15.68 3.65
C ASN A 25 -10.70 -16.03 2.71
N ASP A 26 -9.58 -16.47 3.25
CA ASP A 26 -8.44 -16.91 2.45
C ASP A 26 -8.73 -18.29 1.85
N VAL A 27 -9.14 -18.27 0.58
CA VAL A 27 -9.44 -19.50 -0.19
C VAL A 27 -8.18 -20.14 -0.76
N THR A 28 -7.03 -19.51 -0.63
CA THR A 28 -5.74 -20.01 -1.12
C THR A 28 -4.97 -20.77 -0.06
N GLU A 29 -5.36 -20.67 1.21
CA GLU A 29 -4.77 -21.50 2.26
C GLU A 29 -5.04 -22.98 1.96
N GLU A 30 -3.97 -23.72 1.69
CA GLU A 30 -4.01 -25.17 1.63
C GLU A 30 -4.43 -25.73 3.00
N ARG A 31 -5.74 -25.97 3.15
CA ARG A 31 -6.21 -26.67 4.33
C ARG A 31 -5.74 -28.11 4.22
N SER A 32 -4.96 -28.55 5.21
CA SER A 32 -4.52 -29.94 5.29
C SER A 32 -5.72 -30.89 5.09
N THR A 33 -5.60 -31.78 4.11
CA THR A 33 -6.65 -32.76 3.84
C THR A 33 -6.84 -33.69 5.02
N LEU A 34 -8.04 -34.25 5.20
CA LEU A 34 -8.27 -35.25 6.25
C LEU A 34 -7.25 -36.41 6.17
N ALA A 35 -6.77 -36.73 4.95
CA ALA A 35 -5.75 -37.74 4.75
C ALA A 35 -4.38 -37.34 5.31
N GLU A 36 -4.00 -36.08 5.20
CA GLU A 36 -2.77 -35.54 5.81
C GLU A 36 -2.88 -35.42 7.33
N GLN A 37 -4.07 -35.14 7.85
CA GLN A 37 -4.31 -35.11 9.30
C GLN A 37 -4.24 -36.51 9.93
N VAL A 38 -4.69 -37.52 9.20
CA VAL A 38 -4.69 -38.93 9.66
C VAL A 38 -3.31 -39.58 9.47
N ASN A 39 -2.56 -39.19 8.44
CA ASN A 39 -1.25 -39.76 8.14
C ASN A 39 -0.22 -38.66 7.81
N PRO A 40 0.29 -37.93 8.80
CA PRO A 40 1.28 -36.87 8.61
C PRO A 40 2.58 -37.43 8.02
N GLY A 41 2.95 -37.00 6.82
CA GLY A 41 4.16 -37.44 6.11
C GLY A 41 4.00 -38.69 5.24
N GLY A 42 2.80 -39.24 5.10
CA GLY A 42 2.47 -40.30 4.15
C GLY A 42 2.27 -39.74 2.73
N ILE A 43 2.63 -40.53 1.72
CA ILE A 43 2.32 -40.19 0.31
C ILE A 43 0.82 -40.48 0.10
N ASN A 44 0.01 -39.44 0.09
CA ASN A 44 -1.43 -39.53 -0.14
C ASN A 44 -1.71 -39.29 -1.63
N PHE A 45 -2.17 -40.31 -2.35
CA PHE A 45 -2.64 -40.17 -3.73
C PHE A 45 -4.14 -39.82 -3.73
N VAL A 46 -4.48 -38.60 -4.08
CA VAL A 46 -5.86 -38.20 -4.25
C VAL A 46 -6.21 -38.23 -5.73
N HIS A 47 -6.98 -39.21 -6.17
CA HIS A 47 -7.50 -39.31 -7.53
C HIS A 47 -8.77 -38.45 -7.68
N HIS A 48 -8.77 -37.55 -8.67
CA HIS A 48 -9.93 -36.76 -9.13
C HIS A 48 -10.52 -35.77 -8.09
N GLN A 49 -9.69 -35.06 -7.39
CA GLN A 49 -10.17 -33.88 -6.66
C GLN A 49 -10.61 -32.80 -7.67
N LYS A 50 -11.92 -32.66 -7.87
CA LYS A 50 -12.42 -31.43 -8.49
C LYS A 50 -12.00 -30.27 -7.58
N PRO A 51 -11.33 -29.24 -8.11
CA PRO A 51 -11.02 -28.07 -7.30
C PRO A 51 -12.35 -27.57 -6.71
N LYS A 52 -12.49 -27.63 -5.41
CA LYS A 52 -13.63 -27.06 -4.72
C LYS A 52 -13.57 -25.57 -4.97
N ARG A 53 -14.51 -25.03 -5.74
CA ARG A 53 -14.65 -23.58 -5.89
C ARG A 53 -15.08 -23.05 -4.53
N GLU A 54 -14.11 -22.81 -3.66
CA GLU A 54 -14.38 -22.09 -2.44
C GLU A 54 -14.62 -20.63 -2.84
N THR A 55 -15.78 -20.13 -2.50
CA THR A 55 -16.11 -18.73 -2.73
C THR A 55 -15.50 -17.91 -1.60
N PRO A 56 -14.93 -16.72 -1.86
CA PRO A 56 -14.38 -15.85 -0.82
C PRO A 56 -15.44 -15.24 0.10
N LYS A 57 -16.67 -15.76 0.07
CA LYS A 57 -17.80 -15.29 0.85
C LYS A 57 -17.57 -15.47 2.36
N LEU A 58 -17.78 -14.42 3.11
CA LEU A 58 -17.92 -14.47 4.57
C LEU A 58 -19.35 -14.90 4.95
N ARG A 59 -19.47 -16.00 5.69
CA ARG A 59 -20.75 -16.43 6.23
C ARG A 59 -21.13 -15.52 7.40
N ASN A 60 -22.41 -15.14 7.47
CA ASN A 60 -22.93 -14.29 8.55
C ASN A 60 -22.21 -12.94 8.67
N ALA A 61 -21.70 -12.38 7.55
CA ALA A 61 -20.94 -11.13 7.54
C ALA A 61 -21.64 -9.99 8.28
N ARG A 62 -23.00 -9.87 8.15
CA ARG A 62 -23.79 -8.86 8.86
C ARG A 62 -23.71 -9.02 10.37
N GLN A 63 -23.88 -10.24 10.90
CA GLN A 63 -23.79 -10.48 12.35
C GLN A 63 -22.39 -10.22 12.87
N LEU A 64 -21.37 -10.63 12.10
CA LEU A 64 -19.97 -10.40 12.43
C LEU A 64 -19.65 -8.89 12.46
N THR A 65 -20.13 -8.13 11.46
CA THR A 65 -19.97 -6.67 11.41
C THR A 65 -20.61 -6.00 12.65
N GLU A 66 -21.82 -6.40 13.03
CA GLU A 66 -22.49 -5.86 14.20
C GLU A 66 -21.80 -6.23 15.52
N LEU A 67 -21.19 -7.41 15.59
CA LEU A 67 -20.45 -7.84 16.77
C LEU A 67 -19.15 -7.02 16.91
N ILE A 68 -18.41 -6.85 15.83
CA ILE A 68 -17.16 -6.05 15.81
C ILE A 68 -17.47 -4.58 16.11
N ARG A 69 -18.56 -4.03 15.59
CA ARG A 69 -18.97 -2.64 15.83
C ARG A 69 -19.24 -2.32 17.30
N LYS A 70 -19.56 -3.33 18.13
CA LYS A 70 -19.77 -3.16 19.58
C LYS A 70 -18.46 -3.11 20.38
N ASP A 71 -17.34 -3.44 19.79
CA ASP A 71 -16.04 -3.36 20.47
C ASP A 71 -15.64 -1.89 20.66
N PRO A 72 -15.40 -1.42 21.89
CA PRO A 72 -15.08 -0.02 22.15
C PRO A 72 -13.74 0.44 21.54
N ARG A 73 -12.89 -0.47 21.12
CA ARG A 73 -11.60 -0.17 20.46
C ARG A 73 -11.80 0.17 18.98
N VAL A 74 -12.96 -0.17 18.41
CA VAL A 74 -13.28 -0.01 17.00
C VAL A 74 -13.90 1.35 16.74
N MET A 75 -13.31 2.13 15.85
CA MET A 75 -13.82 3.41 15.39
C MET A 75 -14.94 3.23 14.35
N GLY A 76 -14.78 2.24 13.46
CA GLY A 76 -15.77 1.94 12.44
C GLY A 76 -15.50 0.64 11.71
N VAL A 77 -16.55 0.10 11.07
CA VAL A 77 -16.51 -1.18 10.35
C VAL A 77 -17.28 -1.02 9.04
N ALA A 78 -16.62 -1.33 7.93
CA ALA A 78 -17.23 -1.34 6.59
C ALA A 78 -17.14 -2.74 5.97
N PRO A 79 -18.27 -3.46 5.84
CA PRO A 79 -18.33 -4.65 5.03
C PRO A 79 -18.23 -4.28 3.55
N THR A 80 -17.38 -4.97 2.81
CA THR A 80 -17.15 -4.72 1.39
C THR A 80 -17.14 -6.01 0.60
N LEU A 81 -17.26 -5.88 -0.70
CA LEU A 81 -16.94 -6.97 -1.61
C LEU A 81 -16.08 -6.43 -2.75
N SER A 82 -15.01 -7.12 -3.06
CA SER A 82 -14.09 -6.72 -4.11
C SER A 82 -14.06 -7.77 -5.21
N SER A 83 -14.05 -7.32 -6.46
CA SER A 83 -13.89 -8.21 -7.61
C SER A 83 -12.99 -7.59 -8.65
N GLN A 84 -12.21 -8.45 -9.29
CA GLN A 84 -11.50 -8.08 -10.51
C GLN A 84 -12.48 -8.01 -11.67
N VAL A 85 -12.35 -6.96 -12.48
CA VAL A 85 -13.23 -6.72 -13.63
C VAL A 85 -12.42 -6.11 -14.77
N PHE A 86 -12.99 -6.20 -15.97
CA PHE A 86 -12.49 -5.47 -17.13
C PHE A 86 -13.39 -4.28 -17.41
N TYR A 87 -12.79 -3.10 -17.52
CA TYR A 87 -13.46 -1.88 -17.91
C TYR A 87 -13.31 -1.71 -19.41
N ASN A 88 -14.43 -1.63 -20.12
CA ASN A 88 -14.46 -1.49 -21.58
C ASN A 88 -15.07 -0.14 -21.96
N TYR A 89 -14.36 0.62 -22.77
CA TYR A 89 -14.85 1.87 -23.34
C TYR A 89 -14.33 2.02 -24.78
N GLY A 90 -15.22 1.90 -25.76
CA GLY A 90 -14.81 1.81 -27.16
C GLY A 90 -13.82 0.66 -27.40
N PRO A 91 -12.67 0.93 -28.03
CA PRO A 91 -11.66 -0.10 -28.28
C PRO A 91 -10.74 -0.39 -27.08
N VAL A 92 -10.87 0.38 -26.00
CA VAL A 92 -9.97 0.28 -24.83
C VAL A 92 -10.57 -0.68 -23.81
N GLN A 93 -9.76 -1.66 -23.40
CA GLN A 93 -10.08 -2.57 -22.30
C GLN A 93 -8.95 -2.49 -21.26
N LEU A 94 -9.31 -2.25 -20.01
CA LEU A 94 -8.38 -2.23 -18.88
C LEU A 94 -8.88 -3.15 -17.77
N ASN A 95 -7.97 -3.89 -17.16
CA ASN A 95 -8.28 -4.61 -15.95
C ASN A 95 -8.23 -3.67 -14.73
N GLY A 96 -9.04 -3.97 -13.75
CA GLY A 96 -9.05 -3.27 -12.47
C GLY A 96 -9.94 -3.96 -11.46
N THR A 97 -10.19 -3.29 -10.35
CA THR A 97 -10.98 -3.82 -9.24
C THR A 97 -12.15 -2.89 -8.98
N VAL A 98 -13.34 -3.48 -8.92
CA VAL A 98 -14.53 -2.79 -8.40
C VAL A 98 -14.74 -3.21 -6.94
N ALA A 99 -14.88 -2.23 -6.05
CA ALA A 99 -15.25 -2.43 -4.66
C ALA A 99 -16.71 -2.04 -4.47
N GLY A 100 -17.52 -3.00 -4.04
CA GLY A 100 -18.89 -2.77 -3.59
C GLY A 100 -18.88 -2.33 -2.14
N VAL A 101 -19.31 -1.11 -1.88
CA VAL A 101 -19.24 -0.47 -0.56
C VAL A 101 -20.57 0.20 -0.19
N ASP A 102 -20.79 0.38 1.10
CA ASP A 102 -21.64 1.47 1.58
C ASP A 102 -20.76 2.73 1.59
N ILE A 103 -21.00 3.63 0.64
CA ILE A 103 -20.13 4.77 0.41
C ILE A 103 -20.04 5.73 1.60
N LEU A 104 -21.08 5.80 2.43
CA LEU A 104 -21.09 6.66 3.61
C LEU A 104 -20.30 6.04 4.76
N GLU A 105 -20.33 4.73 4.92
CA GLU A 105 -19.51 4.03 5.91
C GLU A 105 -18.04 4.07 5.47
N GLU A 106 -17.78 3.87 4.19
CA GLU A 106 -16.43 3.96 3.61
C GLU A 106 -15.84 5.38 3.76
N ASP A 107 -16.66 6.42 3.56
CA ASP A 107 -16.24 7.83 3.77
C ASP A 107 -15.82 8.09 5.22
N LYS A 108 -16.56 7.55 6.20
CA LYS A 108 -16.19 7.67 7.63
C LYS A 108 -14.85 7.03 7.97
N LEU A 109 -14.49 5.93 7.29
CA LEU A 109 -13.25 5.21 7.56
C LEU A 109 -12.04 5.81 6.85
N PHE A 110 -12.22 6.28 5.61
CA PHE A 110 -11.11 6.63 4.71
C PHE A 110 -11.14 8.07 4.19
N ASP A 111 -12.09 8.90 4.69
CA ASP A 111 -12.26 10.30 4.26
C ASP A 111 -12.28 10.45 2.73
N LEU A 112 -13.11 9.60 2.09
CA LEU A 112 -13.22 9.58 0.63
C LEU A 112 -13.70 10.91 0.07
N ARG A 113 -14.50 11.64 0.82
CA ARG A 113 -15.02 12.95 0.45
C ARG A 113 -13.91 13.94 0.10
N SER A 114 -12.85 13.96 0.89
CA SER A 114 -11.68 14.84 0.65
C SER A 114 -10.89 14.41 -0.59
N LYS A 115 -11.01 13.17 -1.00
CA LYS A 115 -10.30 12.60 -2.14
C LYS A 115 -11.05 12.74 -3.47
N MET A 116 -12.31 13.17 -3.44
CA MET A 116 -13.10 13.38 -4.67
C MET A 116 -12.50 14.49 -5.52
N LYS A 117 -12.42 14.27 -6.84
CA LYS A 117 -11.96 15.24 -7.84
C LYS A 117 -13.11 15.75 -8.70
N SER A 118 -14.14 14.92 -8.92
CA SER A 118 -15.37 15.32 -9.60
C SER A 118 -16.55 14.50 -9.07
N GLY A 119 -17.76 15.03 -9.18
CA GLY A 119 -18.96 14.42 -8.61
C GLY A 119 -19.01 14.51 -7.10
N ARG A 120 -20.00 13.87 -6.50
CA ARG A 120 -20.18 13.78 -5.04
C ARG A 120 -20.44 12.34 -4.63
N LEU A 121 -20.10 11.98 -3.38
CA LEU A 121 -20.32 10.63 -2.85
C LEU A 121 -21.82 10.28 -2.82
N GLU A 122 -22.67 11.25 -2.51
CA GLU A 122 -24.13 11.09 -2.47
C GLU A 122 -24.71 10.69 -3.83
N ASP A 123 -24.03 11.08 -4.92
CA ASP A 123 -24.45 10.72 -6.27
C ASP A 123 -24.33 9.20 -6.51
N LEU A 124 -23.39 8.52 -5.83
CA LEU A 124 -23.28 7.06 -5.88
C LEU A 124 -24.43 6.39 -5.11
N GLN A 125 -24.79 6.92 -3.95
CA GLN A 125 -25.90 6.38 -3.17
C GLN A 125 -27.26 6.55 -3.88
N ALA A 126 -27.42 7.66 -4.60
CA ALA A 126 -28.67 7.97 -5.33
C ALA A 126 -28.80 7.16 -6.65
N ASN A 127 -27.72 6.63 -7.21
CA ASN A 127 -27.72 5.93 -8.49
C ASN A 127 -27.28 4.48 -8.31
N ALA A 128 -28.22 3.55 -8.51
CA ALA A 128 -27.91 2.10 -8.43
C ALA A 128 -26.91 1.64 -9.50
N ASP A 129 -26.90 2.27 -10.68
CA ASP A 129 -25.95 2.03 -11.78
C ASP A 129 -24.73 2.98 -11.73
N GLY A 130 -24.51 3.63 -10.58
CA GLY A 130 -23.39 4.56 -10.39
C GLY A 130 -22.06 3.87 -10.14
N ILE A 131 -20.97 4.51 -10.60
CA ILE A 131 -19.60 4.13 -10.29
C ILE A 131 -18.73 5.37 -10.08
N ILE A 132 -17.88 5.34 -9.05
CA ILE A 132 -16.83 6.33 -8.82
C ILE A 132 -15.51 5.68 -9.20
N MET A 133 -14.74 6.30 -10.09
CA MET A 133 -13.49 5.73 -10.62
C MET A 133 -12.26 6.49 -10.13
N GLY A 134 -11.15 5.77 -9.96
CA GLY A 134 -9.86 6.42 -9.76
C GLY A 134 -9.48 7.29 -10.97
N THR A 135 -8.92 8.49 -10.71
CA THR A 135 -8.55 9.44 -11.78
C THR A 135 -7.57 8.87 -12.79
N GLY A 136 -6.68 7.98 -12.35
CA GLY A 136 -5.73 7.30 -13.23
C GLY A 136 -6.42 6.34 -14.19
N LEU A 137 -7.40 5.56 -13.69
CA LEU A 137 -8.20 4.64 -14.48
C LEU A 137 -9.08 5.40 -15.49
N ALA A 138 -9.78 6.45 -15.03
CA ALA A 138 -10.60 7.30 -15.89
C ALA A 138 -9.79 7.96 -17.03
N ARG A 139 -8.58 8.44 -16.73
CA ARG A 139 -7.67 9.02 -17.72
C ARG A 139 -7.23 7.98 -18.76
N LYS A 140 -6.87 6.77 -18.33
CA LYS A 140 -6.44 5.71 -19.25
C LYS A 140 -7.57 5.25 -20.18
N LEU A 141 -8.81 5.22 -19.69
CA LEU A 141 -10.00 4.92 -20.47
C LEU A 141 -10.48 6.11 -21.31
N ASN A 142 -9.95 7.32 -21.06
CA ASN A 142 -10.40 8.59 -21.65
C ASN A 142 -11.89 8.88 -21.40
N VAL A 143 -12.36 8.64 -20.17
CA VAL A 143 -13.74 8.86 -19.73
C VAL A 143 -13.83 9.99 -18.70
N LYS A 144 -15.02 10.57 -18.58
CA LYS A 144 -15.33 11.66 -17.65
C LYS A 144 -16.60 11.35 -16.84
N THR A 145 -16.83 12.11 -15.79
CA THR A 145 -18.09 12.09 -15.03
C THR A 145 -19.26 12.36 -15.98
N GLY A 146 -20.26 11.49 -15.93
CA GLY A 146 -21.42 11.47 -16.82
C GLY A 146 -21.36 10.42 -17.92
N ASP A 147 -20.18 9.95 -18.30
CA ASP A 147 -20.02 8.89 -19.30
C ASP A 147 -20.49 7.53 -18.76
N ARG A 148 -20.70 6.59 -19.66
CA ARG A 148 -21.04 5.19 -19.32
C ARG A 148 -19.89 4.29 -19.69
N VAL A 149 -19.54 3.38 -18.80
CA VAL A 149 -18.50 2.36 -18.97
C VAL A 149 -19.12 0.97 -18.87
N VAL A 150 -18.68 0.04 -19.70
CA VAL A 150 -19.08 -1.36 -19.61
C VAL A 150 -18.09 -2.10 -18.74
N ILE A 151 -18.59 -2.76 -17.69
CA ILE A 151 -17.80 -3.63 -16.83
C ILE A 151 -18.07 -5.06 -17.22
N THR A 152 -17.02 -5.88 -17.33
CA THR A 152 -17.11 -7.32 -17.63
C THR A 152 -16.40 -8.10 -16.54
N THR A 153 -17.07 -9.09 -15.95
CA THR A 153 -16.42 -10.00 -14.98
C THR A 153 -15.59 -11.06 -15.71
N PRO A 154 -14.66 -11.74 -15.02
CA PRO A 154 -13.91 -12.87 -15.60
C PRO A 154 -14.81 -13.99 -16.12
N GLU A 155 -16.00 -14.14 -15.56
CA GLU A 155 -17.01 -15.12 -15.99
C GLU A 155 -17.78 -14.68 -17.26
N GLY A 156 -17.51 -13.45 -17.74
CA GLY A 156 -18.11 -12.91 -18.97
C GLY A 156 -19.42 -12.16 -18.77
N TYR A 157 -19.90 -11.97 -17.53
CA TYR A 157 -21.07 -11.13 -17.29
C TYR A 157 -20.73 -9.66 -17.50
N THR A 158 -21.60 -8.92 -18.19
CA THR A 158 -21.40 -7.52 -18.53
C THR A 158 -22.49 -6.63 -17.96
N MET A 159 -22.10 -5.46 -17.45
CA MET A 159 -23.04 -4.43 -16.98
C MET A 159 -22.53 -3.04 -17.38
N THR A 160 -23.44 -2.17 -17.77
CA THR A 160 -23.11 -0.76 -18.09
C THR A 160 -23.37 0.10 -16.86
N LEU A 161 -22.34 0.79 -16.40
CA LEU A 161 -22.42 1.71 -15.26
C LEU A 161 -22.17 3.14 -15.70
N LYS A 162 -22.80 4.10 -14.99
CA LYS A 162 -22.61 5.53 -15.19
C LYS A 162 -21.54 6.06 -14.24
N ILE A 163 -20.56 6.76 -14.75
CA ILE A 163 -19.54 7.42 -13.94
C ILE A 163 -20.14 8.64 -13.26
N VAL A 164 -20.37 8.53 -11.94
CA VAL A 164 -20.96 9.62 -11.13
C VAL A 164 -19.89 10.49 -10.47
N GLY A 165 -18.63 10.04 -10.45
CA GLY A 165 -17.54 10.82 -9.91
C GLY A 165 -16.18 10.19 -10.14
N THR A 166 -15.13 10.93 -9.81
CA THR A 166 -13.76 10.42 -9.79
C THR A 166 -13.07 10.80 -8.49
N PHE A 167 -12.17 9.94 -8.02
CA PHE A 167 -11.38 10.15 -6.81
C PHE A 167 -9.89 10.02 -7.08
N GLN A 168 -9.07 10.58 -6.18
CA GLN A 168 -7.62 10.48 -6.22
C GLN A 168 -7.06 10.29 -4.81
N MET A 169 -6.52 9.10 -4.53
CA MET A 169 -5.86 8.79 -3.26
C MET A 169 -4.40 9.28 -3.23
N GLY A 170 -3.81 9.55 -4.39
CA GLY A 170 -2.38 9.88 -4.52
C GLY A 170 -1.47 8.64 -4.62
N ILE A 171 -2.04 7.44 -4.59
CA ILE A 171 -1.33 6.16 -4.75
C ILE A 171 -1.65 5.60 -6.11
N GLY A 172 -0.66 5.58 -7.01
CA GLY A 172 -0.87 5.17 -8.40
C GLY A 172 -1.43 3.75 -8.54
N LEU A 173 -1.10 2.82 -7.64
CA LEU A 173 -1.64 1.46 -7.62
C LEU A 173 -3.15 1.43 -7.32
N VAL A 174 -3.66 2.41 -6.58
CA VAL A 174 -5.09 2.54 -6.28
C VAL A 174 -5.78 3.35 -7.37
N ASP A 175 -5.27 4.53 -7.69
CA ASP A 175 -5.89 5.47 -8.64
C ASP A 175 -6.00 4.92 -10.07
N ASN A 176 -5.12 3.97 -10.44
CA ASN A 176 -5.08 3.39 -11.78
C ASN A 176 -5.94 2.14 -11.98
N VAL A 177 -6.46 1.54 -10.90
CA VAL A 177 -7.15 0.23 -10.99
C VAL A 177 -8.45 0.15 -10.22
N ARG A 178 -8.65 0.99 -9.17
CA ARG A 178 -9.80 0.86 -8.26
C ARG A 178 -10.97 1.74 -8.69
N SER A 179 -12.16 1.19 -8.50
CA SER A 179 -13.43 1.93 -8.54
C SER A 179 -14.33 1.51 -7.39
N TYR A 180 -15.30 2.36 -7.06
CA TYR A 180 -16.32 2.12 -6.04
C TYR A 180 -17.70 2.10 -6.67
N ALA A 181 -18.51 1.12 -6.29
CA ALA A 181 -19.92 1.01 -6.64
C ALA A 181 -20.72 0.61 -5.40
N ASN A 182 -22.05 0.70 -5.45
CA ASN A 182 -22.87 0.21 -4.35
C ASN A 182 -22.71 -1.31 -4.17
N ILE A 183 -22.74 -1.79 -2.93
CA ILE A 183 -22.66 -3.24 -2.62
C ILE A 183 -23.65 -4.03 -3.48
N SER A 184 -24.92 -3.59 -3.52
CA SER A 184 -25.97 -4.26 -4.29
C SER A 184 -25.65 -4.36 -5.78
N THR A 185 -25.05 -3.31 -6.35
CA THR A 185 -24.64 -3.28 -7.76
C THR A 185 -23.57 -4.31 -8.04
N VAL A 186 -22.55 -4.40 -7.18
CA VAL A 186 -21.46 -5.37 -7.38
C VAL A 186 -21.95 -6.80 -7.11
N GLN A 187 -22.87 -7.02 -6.17
CA GLN A 187 -23.53 -8.31 -5.98
C GLN A 187 -24.26 -8.77 -7.25
N VAL A 188 -24.98 -7.86 -7.93
CA VAL A 188 -25.62 -8.15 -9.22
C VAL A 188 -24.60 -8.45 -10.31
N ILE A 189 -23.51 -7.66 -10.42
CA ILE A 189 -22.41 -7.89 -11.37
C ILE A 189 -21.80 -9.28 -11.18
N LEU A 190 -21.66 -9.73 -9.94
CA LEU A 190 -21.10 -11.04 -9.61
C LEU A 190 -22.14 -12.17 -9.62
N GLN A 191 -23.40 -11.88 -9.93
CA GLN A 191 -24.52 -12.83 -9.87
C GLN A 191 -24.63 -13.52 -8.50
N GLN A 192 -24.39 -12.78 -7.43
CA GLN A 192 -24.41 -13.25 -6.06
C GLN A 192 -25.63 -12.73 -5.29
N ASP A 193 -25.95 -13.41 -4.20
CA ASP A 193 -27.03 -13.00 -3.31
C ASP A 193 -26.70 -11.74 -2.50
N GLN A 194 -27.72 -11.10 -1.91
CA GLN A 194 -27.58 -9.88 -1.10
C GLN A 194 -26.77 -10.06 0.20
N SER A 195 -26.48 -11.29 0.59
CA SER A 195 -25.63 -11.59 1.75
C SER A 195 -24.15 -11.80 1.38
N TYR A 196 -23.82 -11.69 0.08
CA TYR A 196 -22.47 -11.92 -0.40
C TYR A 196 -21.58 -10.74 -0.05
N ILE A 197 -20.68 -10.96 0.89
CA ILE A 197 -19.63 -10.05 1.34
C ILE A 197 -18.33 -10.86 1.36
N THR A 198 -17.24 -10.29 0.90
CA THR A 198 -15.93 -10.96 0.85
C THR A 198 -14.98 -10.45 1.91
N ASP A 199 -15.15 -9.19 2.33
CA ASP A 199 -14.19 -8.50 3.18
C ASP A 199 -14.90 -7.66 4.25
N ILE A 200 -14.27 -7.50 5.41
CA ILE A 200 -14.68 -6.54 6.43
C ILE A 200 -13.46 -5.69 6.76
N ASN A 201 -13.57 -4.39 6.46
CA ASN A 201 -12.57 -3.39 6.78
C ASN A 201 -12.88 -2.75 8.13
N ILE A 202 -11.88 -2.64 8.98
CA ILE A 202 -12.02 -2.13 10.34
C ILE A 202 -11.01 -1.01 10.56
N LYS A 203 -11.48 0.10 11.12
CA LYS A 203 -10.66 1.17 11.67
C LYS A 203 -10.74 1.16 13.18
N LEU A 204 -9.60 1.35 13.84
CA LEU A 204 -9.45 1.40 15.28
C LEU A 204 -9.29 2.85 15.75
N HIS A 205 -9.55 3.10 17.02
CA HIS A 205 -9.20 4.38 17.64
C HIS A 205 -7.68 4.54 17.82
N ASP A 206 -6.97 3.42 17.99
CA ASP A 206 -5.51 3.38 18.09
C ASP A 206 -4.95 2.29 17.19
N LEU A 207 -4.31 2.69 16.09
CA LEU A 207 -3.70 1.82 15.09
C LEU A 207 -2.66 0.86 15.70
N ASN A 208 -1.94 1.27 16.74
CA ASN A 208 -0.90 0.45 17.35
C ASN A 208 -1.45 -0.84 17.98
N GLN A 209 -2.74 -0.87 18.28
CA GLN A 209 -3.39 -2.05 18.83
C GLN A 209 -3.80 -3.08 17.76
N ALA A 210 -3.73 -2.73 16.47
CA ALA A 210 -4.18 -3.59 15.36
C ALA A 210 -3.51 -4.96 15.40
N LYS A 211 -2.20 -5.00 15.61
CA LYS A 211 -1.42 -6.23 15.68
C LYS A 211 -1.82 -7.18 16.81
N MET A 212 -2.33 -6.64 17.92
CA MET A 212 -2.82 -7.41 19.06
C MET A 212 -4.28 -7.84 18.84
N ILE A 213 -5.10 -6.98 18.25
CA ILE A 213 -6.55 -7.20 18.08
C ILE A 213 -6.84 -8.13 16.88
N ALA A 214 -6.04 -8.07 15.80
CA ALA A 214 -6.28 -8.89 14.62
C ALA A 214 -6.37 -10.40 14.92
N PRO A 215 -5.48 -11.02 15.73
CA PRO A 215 -5.62 -12.42 16.11
C PRO A 215 -6.90 -12.70 16.93
N GLU A 216 -7.36 -11.76 17.78
CA GLU A 216 -8.60 -11.92 18.54
C GLU A 216 -9.80 -12.00 17.57
N PHE A 217 -9.83 -11.12 16.57
CA PHE A 217 -10.88 -11.14 15.55
C PHE A 217 -10.80 -12.36 14.62
N GLN A 218 -9.60 -12.88 14.38
CA GLN A 218 -9.43 -14.15 13.66
C GLN A 218 -10.08 -15.32 14.40
N VAL A 219 -9.82 -15.44 15.70
CA VAL A 219 -10.43 -16.50 16.54
C VAL A 219 -11.95 -16.32 16.61
N MET A 220 -12.43 -15.09 16.78
CA MET A 220 -13.84 -14.78 16.89
C MET A 220 -14.61 -15.03 15.59
N SER A 221 -14.02 -14.67 14.44
CA SER A 221 -14.67 -14.77 13.11
C SER A 221 -14.50 -16.15 12.48
N GLY A 222 -13.43 -16.86 12.80
CA GLY A 222 -12.99 -18.08 12.12
C GLY A 222 -12.45 -17.82 10.71
N TYR A 223 -12.17 -16.56 10.37
CA TYR A 223 -11.62 -16.10 9.09
C TYR A 223 -10.25 -15.48 9.30
N LYS A 224 -9.48 -15.34 8.23
CA LYS A 224 -8.18 -14.66 8.29
C LYS A 224 -8.40 -13.19 8.63
N SER A 225 -7.64 -12.71 9.59
CA SER A 225 -7.66 -11.33 10.05
C SER A 225 -6.23 -10.82 10.08
N GLU A 226 -5.95 -9.83 9.25
CA GLU A 226 -4.62 -9.25 9.11
C GLU A 226 -4.63 -7.79 9.55
N ASP A 227 -3.61 -7.40 10.31
CA ASP A 227 -3.32 -6.01 10.58
C ASP A 227 -2.71 -5.33 9.36
N TRP A 228 -2.73 -3.99 9.32
CA TRP A 228 -2.25 -3.21 8.20
C TRP A 228 -0.75 -3.44 7.87
N GLU A 229 0.10 -3.73 8.88
CA GLU A 229 1.52 -4.04 8.67
C GLU A 229 1.68 -5.35 7.91
N THR A 230 0.97 -6.38 8.33
CA THR A 230 0.98 -7.71 7.70
C THR A 230 0.40 -7.64 6.29
N ALA A 231 -0.73 -6.96 6.11
CA ALA A 231 -1.35 -6.77 4.80
C ALA A 231 -0.46 -6.00 3.82
N ASN A 232 0.37 -5.08 4.30
CA ASN A 232 1.28 -4.27 3.50
C ASN A 232 2.76 -4.69 3.63
N ALA A 233 3.07 -5.88 4.14
CA ALA A 233 4.43 -6.34 4.42
C ALA A 233 5.37 -6.24 3.21
N THR A 234 4.89 -6.55 2.01
CA THR A 234 5.67 -6.43 0.77
C THR A 234 6.09 -4.98 0.49
N PHE A 235 5.16 -4.04 0.71
CA PHE A 235 5.44 -2.60 0.54
C PHE A 235 6.45 -2.11 1.59
N LEU A 236 6.25 -2.47 2.85
CA LEU A 236 7.15 -2.12 3.96
C LEU A 236 8.55 -2.70 3.76
N THR A 237 8.64 -3.96 3.34
CA THR A 237 9.92 -4.61 3.01
C THR A 237 10.63 -3.87 1.88
N GLY A 238 9.90 -3.47 0.84
CA GLY A 238 10.45 -2.65 -0.24
C GLY A 238 11.01 -1.30 0.24
N ALA A 239 10.34 -0.65 1.20
CA ALA A 239 10.83 0.58 1.82
C ALA A 239 12.12 0.36 2.63
N ILE A 240 12.21 -0.73 3.39
CA ILE A 240 13.42 -1.11 4.13
C ILE A 240 14.60 -1.36 3.18
N ILE A 241 14.41 -2.15 2.13
CA ILE A 241 15.45 -2.44 1.12
C ILE A 241 15.94 -1.14 0.49
N ARG A 242 15.03 -0.25 0.09
CA ARG A 242 15.38 1.06 -0.48
C ARG A 242 16.20 1.90 0.50
N ASN A 243 15.87 1.90 1.79
CA ASN A 243 16.63 2.62 2.81
C ASN A 243 18.05 2.05 2.95
N ILE A 244 18.21 0.73 3.00
CA ILE A 244 19.52 0.06 3.07
C ILE A 244 20.37 0.44 1.87
N LEU A 245 19.82 0.39 0.65
CA LEU A 245 20.52 0.79 -0.56
C LEU A 245 20.94 2.26 -0.52
N THR A 246 20.06 3.15 -0.09
CA THR A 246 20.35 4.59 0.04
C THR A 246 21.49 4.85 1.00
N TYR A 247 21.50 4.23 2.18
CA TYR A 247 22.57 4.38 3.15
C TYR A 247 23.88 3.77 2.64
N SER A 248 23.84 2.62 1.98
CA SER A 248 25.02 1.97 1.40
C SER A 248 25.68 2.84 0.32
N VAL A 249 24.88 3.40 -0.59
CA VAL A 249 25.38 4.30 -1.64
C VAL A 249 25.93 5.58 -1.03
N SER A 250 25.23 6.17 -0.06
CA SER A 250 25.69 7.38 0.63
C SER A 250 27.01 7.14 1.36
N PHE A 251 27.18 6.01 2.03
CA PHE A 251 28.42 5.64 2.69
C PHE A 251 29.55 5.47 1.68
N THR A 252 29.30 4.78 0.58
CA THR A 252 30.31 4.59 -0.49
C THR A 252 30.76 5.93 -1.08
N LEU A 253 29.83 6.85 -1.36
CA LEU A 253 30.16 8.18 -1.85
C LEU A 253 31.01 8.96 -0.84
N LEU A 254 30.69 8.86 0.45
CA LEU A 254 31.47 9.51 1.51
C LEU A 254 32.91 8.97 1.58
N VAL A 255 33.08 7.66 1.43
CA VAL A 255 34.41 7.02 1.39
C VAL A 255 35.20 7.51 0.17
N VAL A 256 34.59 7.52 -1.03
CA VAL A 256 35.23 8.00 -2.26
C VAL A 256 35.64 9.46 -2.15
N ALA A 257 34.73 10.32 -1.64
CA ALA A 257 35.03 11.73 -1.41
C ALA A 257 36.19 11.90 -0.42
N GLY A 258 36.22 11.10 0.67
CA GLY A 258 37.31 11.07 1.63
C GLY A 258 38.68 10.74 0.99
N PHE A 259 38.72 9.74 0.14
CA PHE A 259 39.94 9.41 -0.63
C PHE A 259 40.33 10.52 -1.59
N GLY A 260 39.38 11.18 -2.25
CA GLY A 260 39.63 12.34 -3.10
C GLY A 260 40.31 13.48 -2.33
N ILE A 261 39.75 13.86 -1.18
CA ILE A 261 40.31 14.89 -0.30
C ILE A 261 41.71 14.47 0.20
N TYR A 262 41.87 13.21 0.62
CA TYR A 262 43.17 12.68 1.05
C TYR A 262 44.24 12.82 -0.05
N ASN A 263 43.95 12.46 -1.29
CA ASN A 263 44.89 12.57 -2.40
C ASN A 263 45.28 14.04 -2.69
N ILE A 264 44.29 14.93 -2.72
CA ILE A 264 44.53 16.37 -2.91
C ILE A 264 45.45 16.93 -1.82
N LEU A 265 45.16 16.60 -0.54
CA LEU A 265 45.94 17.05 0.58
C LEU A 265 47.37 16.48 0.53
N ASN A 266 47.56 15.21 0.22
CA ASN A 266 48.86 14.59 0.12
C ASN A 266 49.71 15.24 -0.97
N MET A 267 49.11 15.52 -2.13
CA MET A 267 49.77 16.25 -3.21
C MET A 267 50.11 17.70 -2.78
N THR A 268 49.18 18.39 -2.10
CA THR A 268 49.43 19.76 -1.60
C THR A 268 50.53 19.80 -0.58
N ILE A 269 50.58 18.89 0.38
CA ILE A 269 51.65 18.76 1.36
C ILE A 269 52.99 18.54 0.68
N HIS A 270 53.04 17.65 -0.28
CA HIS A 270 54.28 17.34 -1.04
C HIS A 270 54.81 18.58 -1.78
N ASN A 271 53.95 19.33 -2.47
CA ASN A 271 54.29 20.54 -3.18
C ASN A 271 54.72 21.69 -2.24
N LYS A 272 54.24 21.68 -0.98
CA LYS A 272 54.54 22.69 0.04
C LYS A 272 55.64 22.30 1.04
N MET A 273 56.35 21.22 0.78
CA MET A 273 57.39 20.72 1.69
C MET A 273 58.48 21.78 2.00
N LYS A 274 58.86 22.59 1.02
CA LYS A 274 59.85 23.69 1.23
C LYS A 274 59.29 24.79 2.16
N ASP A 275 58.05 25.18 1.95
CA ASP A 275 57.38 26.20 2.79
C ASP A 275 57.21 25.70 4.24
N ILE A 276 56.87 24.43 4.42
CA ILE A 276 56.81 23.75 5.72
C ILE A 276 58.14 23.75 6.44
N ALA A 277 59.26 23.47 5.70
CA ALA A 277 60.59 23.50 6.25
C ALA A 277 60.98 24.92 6.73
N ILE A 278 60.63 25.96 5.97
CA ILE A 278 60.89 27.36 6.34
C ILE A 278 60.10 27.71 7.59
N LEU A 279 58.79 27.37 7.69
CA LEU A 279 57.98 27.62 8.90
C LEU A 279 58.57 26.93 10.12
N LYS A 280 59.05 25.70 10.01
CA LYS A 280 59.72 25.00 11.11
C LYS A 280 61.04 25.65 11.50
N ALA A 281 61.81 26.17 10.55
CA ALA A 281 63.03 26.89 10.83
C ALA A 281 62.78 28.23 11.55
N MET A 282 61.61 28.85 11.34
CA MET A 282 61.16 30.04 12.04
C MET A 282 60.56 29.78 13.44
N GLY A 283 60.53 28.49 13.90
CA GLY A 283 60.12 28.12 15.23
C GLY A 283 58.67 27.62 15.34
N PHE A 284 57.93 27.48 14.25
CA PHE A 284 56.58 26.89 14.29
C PHE A 284 56.63 25.40 14.67
N SER A 285 55.74 25.00 15.58
CA SER A 285 55.64 23.61 16.00
C SER A 285 54.99 22.75 14.94
N GLY A 286 55.26 21.44 14.96
CA GLY A 286 54.60 20.50 14.06
C GLY A 286 53.05 20.48 14.26
N ARG A 287 52.56 20.91 15.40
CA ARG A 287 51.12 21.04 15.69
C ARG A 287 50.49 22.20 14.91
N ASP A 288 51.19 23.32 14.82
CA ASP A 288 50.72 24.53 14.11
C ASP A 288 50.61 24.24 12.61
N VAL A 289 51.61 23.56 12.03
CA VAL A 289 51.60 23.12 10.64
C VAL A 289 50.41 22.14 10.38
N LYS A 290 50.18 21.19 11.29
CA LYS A 290 49.07 20.26 11.19
C LYS A 290 47.71 20.97 11.22
N GLN A 291 47.55 21.97 12.06
CA GLN A 291 46.31 22.74 12.14
C GLN A 291 46.00 23.50 10.85
N ILE A 292 47.01 24.09 10.20
CA ILE A 292 46.84 24.77 8.92
C ILE A 292 46.26 23.82 7.86
N PHE A 293 46.85 22.62 7.73
CA PHE A 293 46.37 21.61 6.76
C PHE A 293 45.03 21.03 7.15
N MET A 294 44.69 20.90 8.43
CA MET A 294 43.35 20.48 8.89
C MET A 294 42.28 21.51 8.52
N ILE A 295 42.55 22.80 8.73
CA ILE A 295 41.61 23.87 8.35
C ILE A 295 41.42 23.88 6.83
N GLN A 296 42.48 23.70 6.05
CA GLN A 296 42.41 23.61 4.61
C GLN A 296 41.55 22.41 4.16
N SER A 297 41.69 21.24 4.83
CA SER A 297 40.85 20.06 4.56
C SER A 297 39.37 20.31 4.79
N VAL A 298 39.05 20.96 5.91
CA VAL A 298 37.66 21.32 6.26
C VAL A 298 37.08 22.28 5.21
N VAL A 299 37.86 23.29 4.78
CA VAL A 299 37.41 24.26 3.77
C VAL A 299 37.16 23.55 2.43
N ILE A 300 38.05 22.67 1.99
CA ILE A 300 37.86 21.88 0.75
C ILE A 300 36.65 20.94 0.88
N GLY A 301 36.47 20.27 2.02
CA GLY A 301 35.34 19.39 2.25
C GLY A 301 33.97 20.10 2.34
N PHE A 302 34.00 21.43 2.64
CA PHE A 302 32.77 22.23 2.71
C PHE A 302 32.39 22.87 1.36
N LEU A 303 33.38 23.11 0.51
CA LEU A 303 33.20 23.76 -0.81
C LEU A 303 33.00 22.73 -1.95
N GLY A 304 33.40 21.47 -1.76
CA GLY A 304 33.25 20.38 -2.72
C GLY A 304 32.10 19.48 -2.40
#